data_7b545cb576b3c9d6fb70cf808e81cc9b
#
_entry.id   7b545cb576b3c9d6fb70cf808e81cc9b
#
_cell.length_a   1.000
_cell.length_b   1.000
_cell.length_c   1.000
_cell.angle_alpha   90.00
_cell.angle_beta   90.00
_cell.angle_gamma   90.00
#
_symmetry.space_group_name_H-M   'P 1'
#
loop_
_entity.id
_entity.type
_entity.pdbx_description
1 polymer ?
#
loop_
_entity_poly.entity_id
_entity_poly.type
_entity_poly.pdbx_seq_one_letter_code
_entity_poly.pdbx_strand_id
1 'polypeptide(L)'
;LFNDNTAASPVADGKRVVFTNIGGTIRCFDYDGTELWSQIWTPFGRHHARAHEPILHDGNVILMHAPCYDLPPSATTKLGSHPLGRGKKYWTYLQAYNLSTGKRIWKAESASSVHSTSILGQLANGSPAILTGRGGGHQPPEEPYGLSLLNPKNGRRIWDVAIQKYPAAQNANLDSRSAHFFIGKEHHSLNIETGKLVKVVSLVKGVTLTRWENGQYVTRKNQMLPGARKPITYFTNLIVGDYHYFRSFAGFLIGRVQLATGRVEYLQVPVQALRKKGDKKEMHWKKTLPNDMKNADGYRATQDKRNAGNGWGHVSAACPIVVGNRMYIPTMVGTVYVINWRSKVLDQNALVSVSDLGPQGQTWTLSSLSYSASRLYARTLKELICIEEQKQ
;
A
#
# COMPACT_ATOMS: atom_id res chain seq x y z
N LEU A 1 -13.99 2.63 -13.44
CA LEU A 1 -12.59 2.88 -13.78
C LEU A 1 -12.01 3.83 -12.75
N PHE A 2 -10.79 3.56 -12.32
CA PHE A 2 -10.06 4.39 -11.38
C PHE A 2 -9.55 5.63 -12.12
N ASN A 3 -10.38 6.64 -12.23
CA ASN A 3 -10.04 7.90 -12.92
C ASN A 3 -9.47 8.93 -11.95
N ASP A 4 -8.69 8.47 -10.96
CA ASP A 4 -8.02 9.39 -10.06
C ASP A 4 -6.67 9.82 -10.66
N ASN A 5 -6.59 11.08 -11.09
CA ASN A 5 -5.35 11.66 -11.61
C ASN A 5 -4.32 11.97 -10.51
N THR A 6 -4.64 11.68 -9.25
CA THR A 6 -3.83 12.04 -8.10
C THR A 6 -3.33 10.82 -7.33
N ALA A 7 -3.03 9.75 -8.05
CA ALA A 7 -2.82 8.46 -7.43
C ALA A 7 -1.56 8.35 -6.57
N ALA A 8 -0.45 9.02 -6.94
CA ALA A 8 0.78 8.99 -6.16
C ALA A 8 0.92 10.22 -5.27
N SER A 9 1.38 10.02 -4.04
CA SER A 9 1.73 11.14 -3.16
C SER A 9 2.97 11.85 -3.68
N PRO A 10 3.05 13.19 -3.60
CA PRO A 10 4.29 13.90 -3.87
C PRO A 10 5.34 13.55 -2.81
N VAL A 11 6.61 13.66 -3.19
CA VAL A 11 7.75 13.48 -2.27
C VAL A 11 8.58 14.74 -2.22
N ALA A 12 9.15 15.05 -1.05
CA ALA A 12 9.90 16.28 -0.83
C ALA A 12 11.18 16.04 -0.02
N ASP A 13 12.24 16.77 -0.33
CA ASP A 13 13.55 16.67 0.32
C ASP A 13 13.88 17.85 1.26
N GLY A 14 12.89 18.72 1.54
CA GLY A 14 13.08 19.93 2.33
C GLY A 14 13.44 21.19 1.50
N LYS A 15 13.72 21.02 0.21
CA LYS A 15 14.01 22.12 -0.74
C LYS A 15 13.17 22.02 -2.00
N ARG A 16 12.79 20.82 -2.40
CA ARG A 16 12.10 20.49 -3.64
C ARG A 16 10.95 19.55 -3.40
N VAL A 17 9.94 19.64 -4.26
CA VAL A 17 8.79 18.73 -4.27
C VAL A 17 8.68 18.09 -5.65
N VAL A 18 8.55 16.78 -5.71
CA VAL A 18 8.36 16.03 -6.95
C VAL A 18 6.95 15.49 -7.00
N PHE A 19 6.26 15.80 -8.07
CA PHE A 19 4.93 15.31 -8.39
C PHE A 19 4.98 14.35 -9.56
N THR A 20 4.20 13.29 -9.48
CA THR A 20 3.96 12.38 -10.59
C THR A 20 2.46 12.33 -10.88
N ASN A 21 2.09 12.10 -12.12
CA ASN A 21 0.70 11.89 -12.48
C ASN A 21 0.52 10.71 -13.44
N ILE A 22 -0.70 10.22 -13.50
CA ILE A 22 -1.06 9.10 -14.36
C ILE A 22 -1.02 9.45 -15.86
N GLY A 23 -0.96 10.72 -16.20
CA GLY A 23 -0.81 11.23 -17.58
C GLY A 23 0.60 11.07 -18.13
N GLY A 24 1.54 10.60 -17.33
CA GLY A 24 2.93 10.38 -17.77
C GLY A 24 3.81 11.61 -17.60
N THR A 25 3.67 12.32 -16.48
CA THR A 25 4.49 13.49 -16.19
C THR A 25 5.12 13.35 -14.81
N ILE A 26 6.42 13.68 -14.72
CA ILE A 26 7.11 13.96 -13.47
C ILE A 26 7.49 15.42 -13.50
N ARG A 27 7.22 16.18 -12.45
CA ARG A 27 7.62 17.58 -12.31
C ARG A 27 8.24 17.81 -10.96
N CYS A 28 9.32 18.55 -10.95
CA CYS A 28 10.00 19.00 -9.75
C CYS A 28 9.88 20.51 -9.62
N PHE A 29 9.48 20.95 -8.44
CA PHE A 29 9.31 22.35 -8.09
C PHE A 29 10.15 22.68 -6.86
N ASP A 30 10.54 23.93 -6.71
CA ASP A 30 10.95 24.47 -5.42
C ASP A 30 9.71 24.74 -4.54
N TYR A 31 9.91 25.22 -3.31
CA TYR A 31 8.79 25.52 -2.40
C TYR A 31 8.06 26.83 -2.73
N ASP A 32 8.60 27.64 -3.62
CA ASP A 32 7.96 28.86 -4.15
C ASP A 32 7.07 28.54 -5.36
N GLY A 33 7.07 27.27 -5.80
CA GLY A 33 6.26 26.78 -6.91
C GLY A 33 6.91 26.95 -8.29
N THR A 34 8.19 27.31 -8.36
CA THR A 34 8.95 27.40 -9.61
C THR A 34 9.28 26.01 -10.11
N GLU A 35 8.90 25.69 -11.36
CA GLU A 35 9.29 24.42 -11.99
C GLU A 35 10.80 24.41 -12.28
N LEU A 36 11.52 23.45 -11.68
CA LEU A 36 12.95 23.27 -11.87
C LEU A 36 13.25 22.38 -13.07
N TRP A 37 12.47 21.33 -13.24
CA TRP A 37 12.54 20.42 -14.38
C TRP A 37 11.27 19.56 -14.51
N SER A 38 11.07 19.04 -15.71
CA SER A 38 10.01 18.05 -15.96
C SER A 38 10.47 16.96 -16.92
N GLN A 39 9.82 15.79 -16.81
CA GLN A 39 9.92 14.66 -17.71
C GLN A 39 8.52 14.25 -18.14
N ILE A 40 8.37 14.05 -19.44
CA ILE A 40 7.06 13.68 -20.02
C ILE A 40 7.25 12.40 -20.82
N TRP A 41 6.34 11.45 -20.64
CA TRP A 41 6.26 10.26 -21.48
C TRP A 41 4.80 9.94 -21.78
N THR A 42 4.56 9.26 -22.89
CA THR A 42 3.21 8.80 -23.23
C THR A 42 2.94 7.49 -22.49
N PRO A 43 2.05 7.47 -21.50
CA PRO A 43 1.69 6.24 -20.82
C PRO A 43 0.92 5.33 -21.76
N PHE A 44 1.19 4.05 -21.64
CA PHE A 44 0.69 3.04 -22.51
C PHE A 44 -0.51 2.29 -21.91
N GLY A 45 -1.61 2.23 -22.62
CA GLY A 45 -2.77 1.38 -22.32
C GLY A 45 -3.56 1.71 -21.04
N ARG A 46 -4.45 0.80 -20.66
CA ARG A 46 -5.19 0.85 -19.41
C ARG A 46 -4.32 0.31 -18.28
N HIS A 47 -3.72 1.18 -17.49
CA HIS A 47 -2.82 0.74 -16.43
C HIS A 47 -3.28 1.20 -15.06
N HIS A 48 -3.38 0.25 -14.17
CA HIS A 48 -3.46 0.48 -12.73
C HIS A 48 -2.09 0.86 -12.14
N ALA A 49 -1.05 0.73 -12.93
CA ALA A 49 0.36 0.92 -12.58
C ALA A 49 0.81 2.36 -12.33
N ARG A 50 -0.09 3.31 -12.42
CA ARG A 50 0.28 4.73 -12.42
C ARG A 50 0.29 5.35 -11.03
N ALA A 51 -0.01 4.56 -10.01
CA ALA A 51 -0.20 4.99 -8.63
C ALA A 51 0.95 4.59 -7.71
N HIS A 52 2.16 4.46 -8.25
CA HIS A 52 3.32 4.08 -7.46
C HIS A 52 3.95 5.29 -6.80
N GLU A 53 4.14 5.19 -5.49
CA GLU A 53 4.81 6.21 -4.71
C GLU A 53 6.28 6.32 -5.13
N PRO A 54 6.78 7.53 -5.44
CA PRO A 54 8.20 7.75 -5.67
C PRO A 54 9.01 7.51 -4.39
N ILE A 55 10.29 7.17 -4.56
CA ILE A 55 11.25 7.00 -3.47
C ILE A 55 12.30 8.10 -3.61
N LEU A 56 12.59 8.82 -2.53
CA LEU A 56 13.76 9.70 -2.45
C LEU A 56 14.92 8.95 -1.81
N HIS A 57 16.06 8.92 -2.49
CA HIS A 57 17.27 8.30 -1.98
C HIS A 57 18.52 8.93 -2.59
N ASP A 58 19.44 9.38 -1.73
CA ASP A 58 20.78 9.88 -2.11
C ASP A 58 20.74 10.91 -3.26
N GLY A 59 19.92 11.95 -3.11
CA GLY A 59 19.77 13.01 -4.11
C GLY A 59 19.07 12.59 -5.41
N ASN A 60 18.42 11.45 -5.42
CA ASN A 60 17.66 10.93 -6.56
C ASN A 60 16.20 10.72 -6.20
N VAL A 61 15.32 10.86 -7.18
CA VAL A 61 13.96 10.36 -7.17
C VAL A 61 13.87 9.08 -7.99
N ILE A 62 13.37 8.03 -7.38
CA ILE A 62 13.24 6.70 -7.99
C ILE A 62 11.75 6.39 -8.12
N LEU A 63 11.32 6.07 -9.31
CA LEU A 63 9.92 5.80 -9.59
C LEU A 63 9.74 4.80 -10.71
N MET A 64 8.56 4.22 -10.74
CA MET A 64 8.17 3.34 -11.81
C MET A 64 7.61 4.16 -12.98
N HIS A 65 8.17 3.93 -14.15
CA HIS A 65 7.54 4.37 -15.39
C HIS A 65 6.39 3.42 -15.76
N ALA A 66 5.31 3.96 -16.23
CA ALA A 66 4.27 3.18 -16.87
C ALA A 66 4.86 2.33 -17.99
N PRO A 67 4.27 1.18 -18.28
CA PRO A 67 4.81 0.28 -19.29
C PRO A 67 5.14 1.00 -20.60
N CYS A 68 6.27 0.72 -21.16
CA CYS A 68 6.73 1.28 -22.44
C CYS A 68 7.13 0.17 -23.41
N TYR A 69 7.20 0.51 -24.71
CA TYR A 69 7.57 -0.47 -25.75
C TYR A 69 9.07 -0.78 -25.83
N ASP A 70 9.87 -0.04 -25.09
CA ASP A 70 11.30 -0.26 -25.00
C ASP A 70 11.56 -1.52 -24.16
N LEU A 71 11.88 -2.62 -24.81
CA LEU A 71 12.11 -3.90 -24.16
C LEU A 71 13.58 -4.06 -23.77
N PRO A 72 13.85 -4.66 -22.59
CA PRO A 72 15.22 -5.05 -22.27
C PRO A 72 15.68 -6.21 -23.15
N PRO A 73 17.01 -6.36 -23.40
CA PRO A 73 17.54 -7.48 -24.13
C PRO A 73 17.17 -8.85 -23.55
N SER A 74 16.97 -8.91 -22.25
CA SER A 74 16.57 -10.12 -21.53
C SER A 74 15.08 -10.46 -21.62
N ALA A 75 14.27 -9.66 -22.33
CA ALA A 75 12.83 -9.87 -22.39
C ALA A 75 12.46 -11.18 -23.07
N THR A 76 11.98 -12.13 -22.29
CA THR A 76 11.45 -13.42 -22.75
C THR A 76 9.92 -13.45 -22.79
N THR A 77 9.29 -12.30 -22.60
CA THR A 77 7.85 -12.17 -22.42
C THR A 77 7.07 -12.69 -23.59
N LYS A 78 6.10 -13.54 -23.30
CA LYS A 78 5.03 -13.87 -24.23
C LYS A 78 4.14 -12.65 -24.42
N LEU A 79 3.63 -12.50 -25.61
CA LEU A 79 2.67 -11.46 -25.94
C LEU A 79 1.40 -11.65 -25.14
N GLY A 80 1.13 -10.72 -24.22
CA GLY A 80 -0.17 -10.64 -23.57
C GLY A 80 -1.24 -10.06 -24.51
N SER A 81 -2.50 -10.27 -24.20
CA SER A 81 -3.61 -9.59 -24.85
C SER A 81 -3.61 -8.10 -24.47
N HIS A 82 -2.92 -7.28 -25.24
CA HIS A 82 -2.79 -5.87 -24.94
C HIS A 82 -3.87 -5.03 -25.65
N PRO A 83 -4.44 -3.98 -25.04
CA PRO A 83 -5.44 -3.09 -25.66
C PRO A 83 -4.98 -2.39 -26.91
N LEU A 84 -3.69 -2.26 -27.17
CA LEU A 84 -3.12 -1.62 -28.37
C LEU A 84 -2.83 -2.59 -29.52
N GLY A 85 -3.30 -3.83 -29.43
CA GLY A 85 -3.21 -4.80 -30.50
C GLY A 85 -2.35 -6.02 -30.20
N ARG A 86 -2.70 -7.12 -30.84
CA ARG A 86 -1.93 -8.37 -30.81
C ARG A 86 -0.54 -8.11 -31.35
N GLY A 87 0.45 -8.62 -30.69
CA GLY A 87 1.83 -8.58 -31.18
C GLY A 87 2.73 -7.53 -30.54
N LYS A 88 2.21 -6.60 -29.75
CA LYS A 88 3.04 -5.57 -29.12
C LYS A 88 3.48 -6.00 -27.72
N LYS A 89 4.79 -6.03 -27.49
CA LYS A 89 5.40 -6.25 -26.18
C LYS A 89 5.61 -4.92 -25.48
N TYR A 90 5.58 -4.91 -24.16
CA TYR A 90 5.89 -3.75 -23.33
C TYR A 90 6.53 -4.21 -22.02
N TRP A 91 7.20 -3.30 -21.35
CA TRP A 91 7.93 -3.57 -20.12
C TRP A 91 7.73 -2.45 -19.12
N THR A 92 7.80 -2.76 -17.85
CA THR A 92 7.74 -1.78 -16.76
C THR A 92 9.11 -1.63 -16.14
N TYR A 93 9.60 -0.40 -16.06
CA TYR A 93 10.91 -0.09 -15.53
C TYR A 93 10.83 0.70 -14.24
N LEU A 94 11.73 0.41 -13.32
CA LEU A 94 12.07 1.34 -12.25
C LEU A 94 13.21 2.23 -12.72
N GLN A 95 13.10 3.53 -12.55
CA GLN A 95 14.07 4.52 -13.04
C GLN A 95 14.43 5.51 -11.96
N ALA A 96 15.69 5.93 -11.90
CA ALA A 96 16.16 6.99 -11.03
C ALA A 96 16.53 8.24 -11.84
N TYR A 97 16.13 9.37 -11.32
CA TYR A 97 16.46 10.69 -11.85
C TYR A 97 17.15 11.51 -10.77
N ASN A 98 18.19 12.22 -11.16
CA ASN A 98 18.83 13.19 -10.28
C ASN A 98 17.84 14.27 -9.89
N LEU A 99 17.66 14.48 -8.59
CA LEU A 99 16.63 15.35 -8.06
C LEU A 99 16.86 16.83 -8.39
N SER A 100 18.11 17.23 -8.64
CA SER A 100 18.44 18.62 -8.98
C SER A 100 18.31 18.93 -10.47
N THR A 101 18.58 17.94 -11.35
CA THR A 101 18.71 18.18 -12.79
C THR A 101 17.64 17.50 -13.63
N GLY A 102 16.88 16.55 -13.04
CA GLY A 102 15.93 15.71 -13.78
C GLY A 102 16.60 14.72 -14.76
N LYS A 103 17.94 14.64 -14.80
CA LYS A 103 18.63 13.68 -15.67
C LYS A 103 18.48 12.25 -15.13
N ARG A 104 18.16 11.30 -16.01
CA ARG A 104 18.11 9.89 -15.67
C ARG A 104 19.48 9.36 -15.31
N ILE A 105 19.59 8.74 -14.13
CA ILE A 105 20.82 8.12 -13.62
C ILE A 105 20.90 6.65 -14.01
N TRP A 106 19.80 5.91 -13.82
CA TRP A 106 19.72 4.50 -14.20
C TRP A 106 18.30 4.09 -14.55
N LYS A 107 18.17 2.93 -15.18
CA LYS A 107 16.94 2.25 -15.58
C LYS A 107 17.08 0.77 -15.26
N ALA A 108 16.18 0.24 -14.42
CA ALA A 108 16.18 -1.17 -14.01
C ALA A 108 15.00 -1.91 -14.65
N GLU A 109 15.21 -3.17 -15.02
CA GLU A 109 14.23 -4.03 -15.70
C GLU A 109 13.14 -4.58 -14.75
N SER A 110 13.16 -4.22 -13.50
CA SER A 110 12.28 -4.77 -12.48
C SER A 110 11.36 -3.70 -11.92
N ALA A 111 10.08 -3.86 -12.18
CA ALA A 111 9.01 -3.16 -11.49
C ALA A 111 7.70 -3.91 -11.73
N SER A 112 6.72 -3.73 -10.84
CA SER A 112 5.38 -4.27 -11.05
C SER A 112 4.51 -3.23 -11.76
N SER A 113 3.70 -3.67 -12.70
CA SER A 113 2.74 -2.81 -13.41
C SER A 113 1.41 -2.64 -12.68
N VAL A 114 1.24 -3.22 -11.48
CA VAL A 114 -0.03 -3.22 -10.74
C VAL A 114 0.24 -2.80 -9.31
N HIS A 115 -0.58 -2.02 -8.73
CA HIS A 115 -0.73 -1.53 -7.33
C HIS A 115 0.40 -1.80 -6.28
N SER A 116 1.47 -2.51 -6.64
CA SER A 116 2.56 -2.86 -5.74
C SER A 116 3.63 -1.77 -5.78
N THR A 117 3.74 -0.99 -4.73
CA THR A 117 4.77 0.03 -4.57
C THR A 117 6.11 -0.60 -4.22
N SER A 118 7.18 -0.08 -4.78
CA SER A 118 8.54 -0.45 -4.40
C SER A 118 8.88 0.10 -3.02
N ILE A 119 9.61 -0.67 -2.22
CA ILE A 119 9.96 -0.32 -0.84
C ILE A 119 11.48 -0.18 -0.71
N LEU A 120 11.92 0.97 -0.22
CA LEU A 120 13.30 1.21 0.19
C LEU A 120 13.50 0.72 1.63
N GLY A 121 14.53 -0.06 1.85
CA GLY A 121 14.94 -0.51 3.18
C GLY A 121 16.44 -0.70 3.28
N GLN A 122 16.88 -1.37 4.34
CA GLN A 122 18.29 -1.63 4.61
C GLN A 122 18.55 -3.12 4.80
N LEU A 123 19.67 -3.59 4.26
CA LEU A 123 20.20 -4.93 4.50
C LEU A 123 20.84 -4.99 5.90
N ALA A 124 21.19 -6.21 6.36
CA ALA A 124 21.83 -6.40 7.66
C ALA A 124 23.15 -5.64 7.82
N ASN A 125 23.89 -5.43 6.74
CA ASN A 125 25.12 -4.66 6.71
C ASN A 125 24.92 -3.12 6.61
N GLY A 126 23.67 -2.64 6.72
CA GLY A 126 23.31 -1.24 6.61
C GLY A 126 23.20 -0.70 5.17
N SER A 127 23.53 -1.49 4.15
CA SER A 127 23.40 -1.05 2.76
C SER A 127 21.93 -0.88 2.36
N PRO A 128 21.57 0.19 1.65
CA PRO A 128 20.21 0.37 1.17
C PRO A 128 19.86 -0.60 0.05
N ALA A 129 18.60 -1.03 0.00
CA ALA A 129 18.08 -1.89 -1.06
C ALA A 129 16.63 -1.55 -1.36
N ILE A 130 16.19 -1.75 -2.61
CA ILE A 130 14.81 -1.58 -3.04
C ILE A 130 14.22 -2.95 -3.31
N LEU A 131 13.17 -3.30 -2.58
CA LEU A 131 12.34 -4.45 -2.88
C LEU A 131 11.22 -4.03 -3.82
N THR A 132 11.08 -4.71 -4.94
CA THR A 132 10.04 -4.42 -5.93
C THR A 132 9.40 -5.69 -6.46
N GLY A 133 8.12 -5.63 -6.81
CA GLY A 133 7.43 -6.71 -7.50
C GLY A 133 7.83 -6.81 -8.96
N ARG A 134 7.61 -7.98 -9.56
CA ARG A 134 7.76 -8.23 -10.99
C ARG A 134 6.48 -8.82 -11.53
N GLY A 135 6.01 -8.30 -12.66
CA GLY A 135 4.88 -8.85 -13.37
C GLY A 135 3.65 -9.08 -12.51
N GLY A 136 2.81 -10.00 -12.89
CA GLY A 136 1.59 -10.41 -12.18
C GLY A 136 0.43 -9.41 -12.29
N GLY A 137 -0.76 -9.82 -11.88
CA GLY A 137 -1.94 -8.98 -11.87
C GLY A 137 -2.61 -8.80 -13.21
N HIS A 138 -3.09 -7.59 -13.51
CA HIS A 138 -3.99 -7.37 -14.62
C HIS A 138 -3.36 -7.39 -16.00
N GLN A 139 -2.12 -7.04 -16.15
CA GLN A 139 -1.43 -7.05 -17.44
C GLN A 139 0.10 -7.07 -17.29
N PRO A 140 0.66 -8.15 -16.89
CA PRO A 140 2.10 -8.25 -16.76
C PRO A 140 2.71 -8.84 -17.99
N PRO A 141 3.62 -8.14 -18.62
CA PRO A 141 4.49 -8.78 -19.59
C PRO A 141 5.75 -9.35 -18.93
N GLU A 142 6.12 -8.87 -17.75
CA GLU A 142 7.37 -9.27 -17.12
C GLU A 142 7.30 -10.68 -16.56
N GLU A 143 8.08 -11.58 -17.11
CA GLU A 143 8.28 -12.93 -16.61
C GLU A 143 9.75 -13.13 -16.23
N PRO A 144 10.03 -13.92 -15.19
CA PRO A 144 9.05 -14.56 -14.30
C PRO A 144 8.40 -13.59 -13.33
N TYR A 145 7.13 -13.85 -12.96
CA TYR A 145 6.46 -13.12 -11.88
C TYR A 145 7.17 -13.35 -10.56
N GLY A 146 7.21 -12.35 -9.70
CA GLY A 146 7.80 -12.49 -8.39
C GLY A 146 8.32 -11.21 -7.79
N LEU A 147 9.50 -11.30 -7.18
CA LEU A 147 10.17 -10.19 -6.50
C LEU A 147 11.58 -10.00 -7.01
N SER A 148 12.03 -8.77 -6.98
CA SER A 148 13.42 -8.38 -7.20
C SER A 148 13.92 -7.52 -6.06
N LEU A 149 15.17 -7.69 -5.69
CA LEU A 149 15.89 -6.77 -4.82
C LEU A 149 16.95 -6.03 -5.62
N LEU A 150 16.94 -4.71 -5.55
CA LEU A 150 17.79 -3.84 -6.34
C LEU A 150 18.69 -2.99 -5.45
N ASN A 151 19.88 -2.66 -5.96
CA ASN A 151 20.72 -1.62 -5.38
C ASN A 151 20.19 -0.24 -5.85
N PRO A 152 19.75 0.66 -4.93
CA PRO A 152 19.19 1.95 -5.30
C PRO A 152 20.18 2.91 -5.94
N LYS A 153 21.48 2.73 -5.73
CA LYS A 153 22.53 3.60 -6.29
C LYS A 153 22.67 3.47 -7.81
N ASN A 154 22.47 2.25 -8.33
CA ASN A 154 22.76 1.97 -9.76
C ASN A 154 21.69 1.10 -10.44
N GLY A 155 20.60 0.74 -9.76
CA GLY A 155 19.54 -0.10 -10.29
C GLY A 155 19.91 -1.57 -10.55
N ARG A 156 21.12 -2.01 -10.19
CA ARG A 156 21.55 -3.40 -10.40
C ARG A 156 20.75 -4.34 -9.50
N ARG A 157 20.35 -5.47 -10.05
CA ARG A 157 19.70 -6.54 -9.30
C ARG A 157 20.70 -7.19 -8.36
N ILE A 158 20.29 -7.34 -7.10
CA ILE A 158 20.97 -8.17 -6.10
C ILE A 158 20.50 -9.61 -6.30
N TRP A 159 19.18 -9.81 -6.40
CA TRP A 159 18.57 -11.07 -6.80
C TRP A 159 17.18 -10.86 -7.44
N ASP A 160 16.75 -11.88 -8.19
CA ASP A 160 15.38 -12.06 -8.68
C ASP A 160 14.86 -13.42 -8.22
N VAL A 161 13.60 -13.45 -7.79
CA VAL A 161 12.94 -14.71 -7.40
C VAL A 161 11.62 -14.84 -8.14
N ALA A 162 11.51 -15.92 -8.89
CA ALA A 162 10.27 -16.32 -9.51
C ALA A 162 9.28 -16.85 -8.46
N ILE A 163 8.09 -16.31 -8.43
CA ILE A 163 7.04 -16.70 -7.48
C ILE A 163 5.76 -16.94 -8.27
N GLN A 164 5.39 -18.21 -8.45
CA GLN A 164 4.16 -18.56 -9.15
C GLN A 164 2.95 -17.92 -8.49
N LYS A 165 2.05 -17.35 -9.29
CA LYS A 165 0.83 -16.70 -8.82
C LYS A 165 1.09 -15.53 -7.85
N TYR A 166 2.26 -14.89 -7.97
CA TYR A 166 2.53 -13.69 -7.18
C TYR A 166 1.44 -12.64 -7.41
N PRO A 167 0.75 -12.21 -6.36
CA PRO A 167 -0.32 -11.23 -6.49
C PRO A 167 0.29 -9.82 -6.58
N ALA A 168 0.61 -9.36 -7.76
CA ALA A 168 1.22 -8.04 -7.99
C ALA A 168 0.40 -6.85 -7.47
N ALA A 169 -0.80 -7.10 -6.96
CA ALA A 169 -1.62 -6.08 -6.29
C ALA A 169 -1.25 -5.87 -4.82
N GLN A 170 -0.32 -6.61 -4.28
CA GLN A 170 0.14 -6.47 -2.89
C GLN A 170 1.54 -5.93 -2.82
N ASN A 171 1.80 -5.09 -1.82
CA ASN A 171 3.16 -4.71 -1.49
C ASN A 171 3.86 -5.88 -0.78
N ALA A 172 5.06 -6.20 -1.24
CA ALA A 172 6.03 -6.89 -0.41
C ALA A 172 6.70 -5.87 0.50
N ASN A 173 7.08 -6.29 1.69
CA ASN A 173 7.82 -5.48 2.65
C ASN A 173 9.13 -6.15 2.99
N LEU A 174 10.07 -5.42 3.57
CA LEU A 174 11.34 -5.97 4.03
C LEU A 174 11.71 -5.46 5.41
N ASP A 175 12.40 -6.30 6.15
CA ASP A 175 13.24 -5.92 7.26
C ASP A 175 14.71 -6.18 6.90
N SER A 176 15.65 -6.00 7.86
CA SER A 176 17.07 -6.18 7.61
C SER A 176 17.49 -7.62 7.30
N ARG A 177 16.62 -8.62 7.48
CA ARG A 177 16.90 -10.05 7.33
C ARG A 177 16.10 -10.73 6.24
N SER A 178 14.89 -10.23 5.98
CA SER A 178 13.93 -10.92 5.12
C SER A 178 13.07 -9.98 4.28
N ALA A 179 12.70 -10.44 3.10
CA ALA A 179 11.59 -9.90 2.34
C ALA A 179 10.31 -10.69 2.64
N HIS A 180 9.21 -10.00 2.87
CA HIS A 180 7.96 -10.57 3.34
C HIS A 180 6.80 -10.23 2.40
N PHE A 181 5.94 -11.21 2.11
CA PHE A 181 4.79 -11.03 1.24
C PHE A 181 3.69 -12.05 1.53
N PHE A 182 2.52 -11.83 0.94
CA PHE A 182 1.36 -12.68 1.12
C PHE A 182 1.01 -13.39 -0.18
N ILE A 183 0.75 -14.70 -0.13
CA ILE A 183 0.21 -15.48 -1.24
C ILE A 183 -0.96 -16.33 -0.74
N GLY A 184 -2.14 -16.18 -1.36
CA GLY A 184 -3.29 -16.99 -1.02
C GLY A 184 -3.69 -16.83 0.45
N LYS A 185 -3.40 -17.84 1.26
CA LYS A 185 -3.67 -17.88 2.71
C LYS A 185 -2.39 -18.02 3.53
N GLU A 186 -1.27 -17.57 2.99
CA GLU A 186 0.04 -17.75 3.60
C GLU A 186 0.83 -16.44 3.60
N HIS A 187 1.68 -16.29 4.60
CA HIS A 187 2.73 -15.29 4.70
C HIS A 187 4.07 -15.97 4.44
N HIS A 188 4.82 -15.43 3.49
CA HIS A 188 6.12 -15.93 3.07
C HIS A 188 7.22 -14.98 3.47
N SER A 189 8.39 -15.54 3.80
CA SER A 189 9.62 -14.78 4.07
C SER A 189 10.77 -15.36 3.26
N LEU A 190 11.47 -14.48 2.53
CA LEU A 190 12.70 -14.82 1.82
C LEU A 190 13.88 -14.21 2.56
N ASN A 191 15.01 -14.91 2.59
CA ASN A 191 16.26 -14.34 3.06
C ASN A 191 16.62 -13.12 2.20
N ILE A 192 16.93 -11.99 2.84
CA ILE A 192 17.11 -10.71 2.14
C ILE A 192 18.35 -10.68 1.25
N GLU A 193 19.39 -11.45 1.61
CA GLU A 193 20.65 -11.46 0.86
C GLU A 193 20.60 -12.41 -0.33
N THR A 194 19.87 -13.52 -0.21
CA THR A 194 19.90 -14.61 -1.19
C THR A 194 18.60 -14.80 -1.98
N GLY A 195 17.49 -14.19 -1.54
CA GLY A 195 16.18 -14.43 -2.09
C GLY A 195 15.60 -15.83 -1.82
N LYS A 196 16.28 -16.69 -1.06
CA LYS A 196 15.80 -18.05 -0.75
C LYS A 196 14.65 -18.02 0.24
N LEU A 197 13.66 -18.90 0.02
CA LEU A 197 12.54 -19.07 0.95
C LEU A 197 13.05 -19.59 2.30
N VAL A 198 12.70 -18.90 3.40
CA VAL A 198 13.09 -19.28 4.76
C VAL A 198 11.90 -19.61 5.65
N LYS A 199 10.71 -19.08 5.38
CA LYS A 199 9.54 -19.32 6.21
C LYS A 199 8.26 -19.21 5.41
N VAL A 200 7.30 -20.10 5.74
CA VAL A 200 5.90 -20.01 5.31
C VAL A 200 5.01 -20.18 6.54
N VAL A 201 4.09 -19.26 6.72
CA VAL A 201 3.18 -19.22 7.87
C VAL A 201 1.74 -19.25 7.36
N SER A 202 0.94 -20.18 7.89
CA SER A 202 -0.51 -20.22 7.62
C SER A 202 -1.19 -19.02 8.30
N LEU A 203 -1.95 -18.26 7.53
CA LEU A 203 -2.76 -17.15 8.02
C LEU A 203 -4.17 -17.59 8.47
N VAL A 204 -4.47 -18.89 8.39
CA VAL A 204 -5.82 -19.37 8.64
C VAL A 204 -5.89 -20.49 9.68
N LYS A 205 -4.78 -21.17 9.97
CA LYS A 205 -4.72 -22.29 10.92
C LYS A 205 -3.91 -21.88 12.15
N GLY A 206 -4.37 -22.27 13.34
CA GLY A 206 -3.64 -22.03 14.58
C GLY A 206 -3.55 -20.58 15.01
N VAL A 207 -4.46 -19.73 14.53
CA VAL A 207 -4.42 -18.30 14.79
C VAL A 207 -5.01 -17.92 16.15
N THR A 208 -4.59 -16.80 16.70
CA THR A 208 -5.29 -16.15 17.82
C THR A 208 -6.31 -15.18 17.24
N LEU A 209 -7.57 -15.31 17.65
CA LEU A 209 -8.67 -14.56 17.10
C LEU A 209 -9.44 -13.84 18.22
N THR A 210 -9.42 -12.51 18.19
CA THR A 210 -10.22 -11.64 19.07
C THR A 210 -11.41 -11.10 18.30
N ARG A 211 -12.62 -11.44 18.72
CA ARG A 211 -13.88 -11.06 18.07
C ARG A 211 -14.83 -10.36 19.01
N TRP A 212 -15.68 -9.52 18.44
CA TRP A 212 -16.80 -8.90 19.14
C TRP A 212 -18.01 -9.86 19.17
N GLU A 213 -18.40 -10.30 20.34
CA GLU A 213 -19.48 -11.26 20.57
C GLU A 213 -20.32 -10.81 21.75
N ASN A 214 -21.64 -10.73 21.58
CA ASN A 214 -22.60 -10.39 22.63
C ASN A 214 -22.22 -9.15 23.48
N GLY A 215 -21.71 -8.10 22.83
CA GLY A 215 -21.41 -6.84 23.52
C GLY A 215 -19.99 -6.76 24.11
N GLN A 216 -19.14 -7.75 23.92
CA GLN A 216 -17.77 -7.77 24.42
C GLN A 216 -16.80 -8.43 23.47
N TYR A 217 -15.51 -8.17 23.64
CA TYR A 217 -14.46 -8.89 22.94
C TYR A 217 -14.14 -10.22 23.61
N VAL A 218 -14.01 -11.25 22.78
CA VAL A 218 -13.63 -12.60 23.20
C VAL A 218 -12.41 -13.04 22.42
N THR A 219 -11.35 -13.44 23.10
CA THR A 219 -10.10 -13.93 22.49
C THR A 219 -10.02 -15.44 22.62
N ARG A 220 -9.77 -16.11 21.49
CA ARG A 220 -9.54 -17.56 21.42
C ARG A 220 -8.24 -17.84 20.68
N LYS A 221 -7.44 -18.76 21.24
CA LYS A 221 -6.20 -19.23 20.62
C LYS A 221 -6.44 -20.48 19.78
N ASN A 222 -5.50 -20.79 18.92
CA ASN A 222 -5.47 -22.00 18.07
C ASN A 222 -6.75 -22.19 17.24
N GLN A 223 -7.21 -21.13 16.63
CA GLN A 223 -8.44 -21.13 15.84
C GLN A 223 -8.17 -21.35 14.35
N MET A 224 -9.20 -21.85 13.67
CA MET A 224 -9.33 -21.69 12.21
C MET A 224 -9.98 -20.34 11.93
N LEU A 225 -9.43 -19.57 10.99
CA LEU A 225 -10.00 -18.29 10.59
C LEU A 225 -11.29 -18.53 9.80
N PRO A 226 -12.49 -18.15 10.33
CA PRO A 226 -13.74 -18.39 9.64
C PRO A 226 -13.88 -17.47 8.42
N GLY A 227 -14.53 -17.97 7.37
CA GLY A 227 -14.82 -17.20 6.15
C GLY A 227 -13.59 -16.76 5.36
N ALA A 228 -12.42 -17.34 5.62
CA ALA A 228 -11.19 -16.99 4.93
C ALA A 228 -11.27 -17.28 3.42
N ARG A 229 -11.10 -16.23 2.62
CA ARG A 229 -11.05 -16.30 1.15
C ARG A 229 -9.60 -16.33 0.66
N LYS A 230 -9.38 -16.66 -0.60
CA LYS A 230 -8.10 -16.51 -1.31
C LYS A 230 -8.21 -15.29 -2.25
N PRO A 231 -7.29 -14.35 -2.17
CA PRO A 231 -6.25 -14.20 -1.14
C PRO A 231 -6.84 -13.70 0.18
N ILE A 232 -6.04 -13.82 1.26
CA ILE A 232 -6.45 -13.34 2.58
C ILE A 232 -6.46 -11.82 2.65
N THR A 233 -5.59 -11.17 1.91
CA THR A 233 -5.47 -9.71 1.82
C THR A 233 -5.02 -9.28 0.42
N TYR A 234 -5.44 -8.08 0.00
CA TYR A 234 -4.90 -7.30 -1.13
C TYR A 234 -4.48 -5.91 -0.69
N PHE A 235 -4.74 -5.57 0.56
CA PHE A 235 -4.53 -4.21 1.04
C PHE A 235 -3.05 -3.95 1.30
N THR A 236 -2.72 -2.67 1.32
CA THR A 236 -1.42 -2.22 1.83
C THR A 236 -1.19 -2.78 3.23
N ASN A 237 0.03 -3.18 3.44
CA ASN A 237 0.49 -3.84 4.65
C ASN A 237 1.80 -3.17 5.11
N LEU A 238 2.17 -3.32 6.36
CA LEU A 238 3.26 -2.58 6.96
C LEU A 238 4.00 -3.43 8.00
N ILE A 239 5.33 -3.44 7.94
CA ILE A 239 6.16 -3.97 9.02
C ILE A 239 6.39 -2.85 10.04
N VAL A 240 6.07 -3.13 11.31
CA VAL A 240 6.32 -2.23 12.44
C VAL A 240 6.88 -3.05 13.59
N GLY A 241 8.11 -2.75 14.02
CA GLY A 241 8.82 -3.56 15.00
C GLY A 241 8.90 -5.01 14.53
N ASP A 242 8.52 -5.93 15.41
CA ASP A 242 8.58 -7.37 15.15
C ASP A 242 7.36 -7.94 14.41
N TYR A 243 6.47 -7.09 13.88
CA TYR A 243 5.20 -7.52 13.34
C TYR A 243 4.96 -7.02 11.93
N HIS A 244 4.37 -7.89 11.08
CA HIS A 244 3.83 -7.53 9.77
C HIS A 244 2.31 -7.40 9.87
N TYR A 245 1.81 -6.17 9.84
CA TYR A 245 0.39 -5.84 9.93
C TYR A 245 -0.28 -5.82 8.56
N PHE A 246 -1.53 -6.29 8.51
CA PHE A 246 -2.36 -6.31 7.29
C PHE A 246 -3.84 -6.26 7.62
N ARG A 247 -4.65 -5.93 6.62
CA ARG A 247 -6.11 -6.03 6.69
C ARG A 247 -6.57 -7.29 6.00
N SER A 248 -7.45 -8.07 6.64
CA SER A 248 -7.98 -9.30 6.07
C SER A 248 -9.30 -9.06 5.34
N PHE A 249 -9.56 -9.77 4.26
CA PHE A 249 -10.89 -9.83 3.65
C PHE A 249 -11.91 -10.64 4.47
N ALA A 250 -11.47 -11.40 5.45
CA ALA A 250 -12.36 -12.13 6.33
C ALA A 250 -12.83 -11.22 7.48
N GLY A 251 -14.07 -10.77 7.43
CA GLY A 251 -14.80 -10.29 8.60
C GLY A 251 -14.30 -9.02 9.30
N PHE A 252 -13.71 -8.06 8.59
CA PHE A 252 -13.20 -6.82 9.16
C PHE A 252 -12.17 -7.05 10.27
N LEU A 253 -11.17 -7.86 9.96
CA LEU A 253 -10.11 -8.22 10.87
C LEU A 253 -8.82 -7.49 10.50
N ILE A 254 -8.22 -6.80 11.46
CA ILE A 254 -6.82 -6.40 11.40
C ILE A 254 -6.02 -7.62 11.83
N GLY A 255 -5.07 -8.03 11.00
CA GLY A 255 -4.18 -9.14 11.27
C GLY A 255 -2.74 -8.68 11.48
N ARG A 256 -1.96 -9.47 12.22
CA ARG A 256 -0.50 -9.35 12.25
C ARG A 256 0.18 -10.71 12.34
N VAL A 257 1.35 -10.78 11.74
CA VAL A 257 2.27 -11.92 11.86
C VAL A 257 3.47 -11.47 12.68
N GLN A 258 3.80 -12.18 13.76
CA GLN A 258 5.06 -11.98 14.46
C GLN A 258 6.20 -12.62 13.65
N LEU A 259 7.12 -11.80 13.17
CA LEU A 259 8.12 -12.22 12.18
C LEU A 259 9.05 -13.33 12.69
N ALA A 260 9.48 -13.25 13.97
CA ALA A 260 10.36 -14.24 14.55
C ALA A 260 9.68 -15.62 14.70
N THR A 261 8.49 -15.67 15.29
CA THR A 261 7.82 -16.93 15.66
C THR A 261 6.86 -17.45 14.59
N GLY A 262 6.31 -16.57 13.75
CA GLY A 262 5.21 -16.88 12.84
C GLY A 262 3.83 -16.89 13.50
N ARG A 263 3.71 -16.43 14.76
CA ARG A 263 2.41 -16.32 15.43
C ARG A 263 1.52 -15.32 14.70
N VAL A 264 0.28 -15.74 14.42
CA VAL A 264 -0.71 -14.94 13.73
C VAL A 264 -1.83 -14.56 14.69
N GLU A 265 -2.15 -13.29 14.73
CA GLU A 265 -3.19 -12.73 15.57
C GLU A 265 -4.15 -11.87 14.75
N TYR A 266 -5.43 -11.92 15.08
CA TYR A 266 -6.49 -11.13 14.45
C TYR A 266 -7.33 -10.43 15.49
N LEU A 267 -7.66 -9.17 15.20
CA LEU A 267 -8.60 -8.37 15.97
C LEU A 267 -9.73 -7.92 15.06
N GLN A 268 -10.96 -8.29 15.41
CA GLN A 268 -12.14 -7.73 14.76
C GLN A 268 -12.33 -6.28 15.20
N VAL A 269 -12.58 -5.42 14.22
CA VAL A 269 -12.87 -4.00 14.46
C VAL A 269 -14.25 -3.65 13.90
N PRO A 270 -14.92 -2.62 14.46
CA PRO A 270 -16.15 -2.12 13.86
C PRO A 270 -15.88 -1.67 12.43
N VAL A 271 -16.81 -1.92 11.53
CA VAL A 271 -16.70 -1.56 10.11
C VAL A 271 -16.69 -0.04 9.95
N GLN A 272 -17.45 0.63 10.77
CA GLN A 272 -17.61 2.09 10.77
C GLN A 272 -17.94 2.60 12.15
N ALA A 273 -17.39 3.77 12.50
CA ALA A 273 -17.78 4.55 13.65
C ALA A 273 -18.57 5.77 13.18
N LEU A 274 -19.64 6.09 13.88
CA LEU A 274 -20.45 7.27 13.63
C LEU A 274 -20.42 8.18 14.85
N ARG A 275 -20.15 9.46 14.59
CA ARG A 275 -20.25 10.48 15.61
C ARG A 275 -21.73 10.81 15.85
N LYS A 276 -22.18 10.75 17.09
CA LYS A 276 -23.49 11.16 17.54
C LYS A 276 -23.40 12.50 18.28
N LYS A 277 -24.55 13.14 18.50
CA LYS A 277 -24.65 14.36 19.29
C LYS A 277 -24.07 14.11 20.71
N GLY A 278 -23.24 15.03 21.21
CA GLY A 278 -22.61 14.92 22.52
C GLY A 278 -21.42 13.95 22.57
N ASP A 279 -20.59 13.90 21.53
CA ASP A 279 -19.37 13.09 21.41
C ASP A 279 -19.53 11.57 21.58
N LYS A 280 -20.74 11.09 21.64
CA LYS A 280 -21.04 9.67 21.63
C LYS A 280 -20.72 9.08 20.27
N LYS A 281 -20.12 7.88 20.25
CA LYS A 281 -19.84 7.12 19.04
C LYS A 281 -20.73 5.89 18.98
N GLU A 282 -21.33 5.66 17.80
CA GLU A 282 -22.03 4.41 17.50
C GLU A 282 -21.13 3.56 16.61
N MET A 283 -20.94 2.30 16.99
CA MET A 283 -20.09 1.34 16.27
C MET A 283 -20.92 0.39 15.42
N HIS A 284 -20.65 0.36 14.12
CA HIS A 284 -21.27 -0.59 13.19
C HIS A 284 -20.33 -1.77 12.96
N TRP A 285 -20.85 -3.00 13.14
CA TRP A 285 -20.04 -4.22 13.12
C TRP A 285 -20.21 -5.11 11.87
N LYS A 286 -21.29 -4.89 11.11
CA LYS A 286 -21.66 -5.83 10.04
C LYS A 286 -21.40 -5.31 8.64
N LYS A 287 -21.69 -4.07 8.38
CA LYS A 287 -21.53 -3.43 7.07
C LYS A 287 -21.42 -1.91 7.20
N THR A 288 -20.80 -1.28 6.21
CA THR A 288 -20.77 0.17 6.10
C THR A 288 -22.12 0.73 5.72
N LEU A 289 -22.31 1.98 6.05
CA LEU A 289 -23.45 2.77 5.60
C LEU A 289 -23.24 3.24 4.15
N PRO A 290 -24.32 3.54 3.43
CA PRO A 290 -24.21 4.08 2.09
C PRO A 290 -23.34 5.33 2.04
N ASN A 291 -22.54 5.47 0.98
CA ASN A 291 -21.68 6.63 0.73
C ASN A 291 -21.96 7.17 -0.67
N ASP A 292 -22.09 8.48 -0.82
CA ASP A 292 -22.37 9.12 -2.09
C ASP A 292 -21.18 9.12 -3.04
N MET A 293 -19.96 9.00 -2.51
CA MET A 293 -18.69 9.03 -3.25
C MET A 293 -18.54 10.24 -4.16
N LYS A 294 -19.09 11.38 -3.76
CA LYS A 294 -19.06 12.64 -4.53
C LYS A 294 -17.94 13.53 -4.03
N ASN A 295 -17.33 14.28 -4.97
CA ASN A 295 -16.44 15.37 -4.62
C ASN A 295 -17.23 16.63 -4.21
N ALA A 296 -16.54 17.73 -3.91
CA ALA A 296 -17.16 18.99 -3.51
C ALA A 296 -18.12 19.56 -4.58
N ASP A 297 -17.83 19.33 -5.86
CA ASP A 297 -18.63 19.78 -6.99
C ASP A 297 -19.82 18.85 -7.31
N GLY A 298 -20.00 17.78 -6.53
CA GLY A 298 -21.07 16.82 -6.71
C GLY A 298 -20.79 15.70 -7.74
N TYR A 299 -19.60 15.66 -8.33
CA TYR A 299 -19.22 14.60 -9.26
C TYR A 299 -18.85 13.32 -8.51
N ARG A 300 -19.33 12.19 -9.01
CA ARG A 300 -19.02 10.89 -8.44
C ARG A 300 -17.60 10.47 -8.80
N ALA A 301 -16.76 10.21 -7.81
CA ALA A 301 -15.34 9.90 -7.98
C ALA A 301 -15.09 8.52 -8.60
N THR A 302 -15.99 7.55 -8.37
CA THR A 302 -15.84 6.20 -8.92
C THR A 302 -17.18 5.58 -9.26
N GLN A 303 -17.20 4.80 -10.34
CA GLN A 303 -18.34 3.97 -10.72
C GLN A 303 -18.14 2.50 -10.34
N ASP A 304 -16.97 2.15 -9.82
CA ASP A 304 -16.68 0.77 -9.42
C ASP A 304 -17.46 0.41 -8.15
N LYS A 305 -18.42 -0.51 -8.27
CA LYS A 305 -19.25 -0.97 -7.17
C LYS A 305 -18.43 -1.58 -6.01
N ARG A 306 -17.22 -2.06 -6.27
CA ARG A 306 -16.32 -2.60 -5.23
C ARG A 306 -15.85 -1.52 -4.26
N ASN A 307 -15.86 -0.26 -4.67
CA ASN A 307 -15.50 0.89 -3.87
C ASN A 307 -16.69 1.47 -3.10
N ALA A 308 -17.89 0.98 -3.32
CA ALA A 308 -19.11 1.63 -2.87
C ALA A 308 -19.58 1.20 -1.49
N GLY A 309 -18.86 0.38 -0.74
CA GLY A 309 -19.55 0.12 0.46
C GLY A 309 -19.11 -0.95 1.42
N ASN A 310 -17.91 -1.46 1.33
CA ASN A 310 -17.46 -2.40 2.35
C ASN A 310 -16.46 -1.82 3.37
N GLY A 311 -16.30 -0.50 3.40
CA GLY A 311 -15.43 0.22 4.34
C GLY A 311 -13.94 -0.04 4.20
N TRP A 312 -13.55 -1.28 3.98
CA TRP A 312 -12.16 -1.65 3.78
C TRP A 312 -11.61 -1.22 2.43
N GLY A 313 -12.49 -1.01 1.46
CA GLY A 313 -12.12 -0.69 0.11
C GLY A 313 -11.68 -1.91 -0.71
N HIS A 314 -11.13 -1.61 -1.86
CA HIS A 314 -10.49 -2.55 -2.77
C HIS A 314 -8.96 -2.50 -2.60
N VAL A 315 -8.21 -3.01 -3.54
CA VAL A 315 -6.74 -3.05 -3.55
C VAL A 315 -6.05 -1.68 -3.39
N SER A 316 -6.74 -0.59 -3.74
CA SER A 316 -6.23 0.78 -3.65
C SER A 316 -6.44 1.43 -2.28
N ALA A 317 -6.65 0.65 -1.24
CA ALA A 317 -6.86 1.21 0.10
C ALA A 317 -5.61 1.95 0.60
N ALA A 318 -5.86 3.03 1.34
CA ALA A 318 -4.82 3.85 1.95
C ALA A 318 -3.81 3.03 2.78
N CYS A 319 -2.56 3.44 2.75
CA CYS A 319 -1.51 2.84 3.57
C CYS A 319 -1.65 3.28 5.03
N PRO A 320 -1.48 2.38 6.00
CA PRO A 320 -1.30 2.77 7.39
C PRO A 320 -0.06 3.64 7.58
N ILE A 321 -0.11 4.56 8.54
CA ILE A 321 1.06 5.33 9.00
C ILE A 321 1.34 5.06 10.47
N VAL A 322 2.58 5.25 10.88
CA VAL A 322 3.02 5.09 12.27
C VAL A 322 3.57 6.41 12.80
N VAL A 323 3.04 6.82 13.94
CA VAL A 323 3.52 8.00 14.68
C VAL A 323 3.72 7.57 16.14
N GLY A 324 4.94 7.57 16.59
CA GLY A 324 5.30 7.10 17.93
C GLY A 324 4.90 5.64 18.17
N ASN A 325 4.05 5.38 19.13
CA ASN A 325 3.52 4.06 19.42
C ASN A 325 2.13 3.79 18.81
N ARG A 326 1.63 4.67 17.95
CA ARG A 326 0.33 4.60 17.31
C ARG A 326 0.47 4.27 15.83
N MET A 327 -0.32 3.30 15.37
CA MET A 327 -0.53 3.02 13.96
C MET A 327 -1.94 3.46 13.58
N TYR A 328 -2.04 4.31 12.58
CA TYR A 328 -3.30 4.85 12.06
C TYR A 328 -3.65 4.13 10.77
N ILE A 329 -4.81 3.53 10.73
CA ILE A 329 -5.30 2.74 9.58
C ILE A 329 -6.57 3.39 9.05
N PRO A 330 -6.48 4.24 8.01
CA PRO A 330 -7.66 4.84 7.40
C PRO A 330 -8.40 3.83 6.51
N THR A 331 -9.70 4.03 6.40
CA THR A 331 -10.57 3.28 5.49
C THR A 331 -11.17 4.20 4.43
N MET A 332 -11.71 3.62 3.37
CA MET A 332 -12.30 4.41 2.28
C MET A 332 -13.49 5.26 2.72
N VAL A 333 -14.21 4.86 3.73
CA VAL A 333 -15.40 5.57 4.24
C VAL A 333 -15.10 6.51 5.40
N GLY A 334 -13.82 6.85 5.59
CA GLY A 334 -13.39 7.82 6.59
C GLY A 334 -13.23 7.29 8.00
N THR A 335 -13.45 6.01 8.25
CA THR A 335 -13.15 5.41 9.56
C THR A 335 -11.64 5.22 9.71
N VAL A 336 -11.08 5.66 10.83
CA VAL A 336 -9.67 5.49 11.18
C VAL A 336 -9.55 4.65 12.43
N TYR A 337 -8.85 3.54 12.34
CA TYR A 337 -8.47 2.75 13.51
C TYR A 337 -7.11 3.21 14.01
N VAL A 338 -6.99 3.39 15.31
CA VAL A 338 -5.71 3.71 15.97
C VAL A 338 -5.31 2.51 16.82
N ILE A 339 -4.20 1.89 16.45
CA ILE A 339 -3.66 0.69 17.11
C ILE A 339 -2.38 1.07 17.87
N ASN A 340 -2.28 0.62 19.12
CA ASN A 340 -1.01 0.58 19.82
C ASN A 340 -0.21 -0.62 19.27
N TRP A 341 0.69 -0.38 18.31
CA TRP A 341 1.44 -1.43 17.67
C TRP A 341 2.43 -2.16 18.61
N ARG A 342 2.79 -1.53 19.75
CA ARG A 342 3.65 -2.14 20.78
C ARG A 342 2.92 -3.11 21.70
N SER A 343 1.60 -3.26 21.56
CA SER A 343 0.83 -4.20 22.37
C SER A 343 1.33 -5.64 22.17
N LYS A 344 1.58 -6.35 23.28
CA LYS A 344 2.06 -7.75 23.26
C LYS A 344 1.04 -8.69 22.63
N VAL A 345 -0.24 -8.40 22.76
CA VAL A 345 -1.36 -9.14 22.18
C VAL A 345 -2.19 -8.20 21.32
N LEU A 346 -2.65 -8.68 20.17
CA LEU A 346 -3.57 -7.92 19.31
C LEU A 346 -5.02 -8.20 19.76
N ASP A 347 -5.43 -7.54 20.82
CA ASP A 347 -6.76 -7.62 21.41
C ASP A 347 -7.43 -6.22 21.52
N GLN A 348 -8.53 -6.12 22.26
CA GLN A 348 -9.23 -4.85 22.45
C GLN A 348 -8.35 -3.76 23.07
N ASN A 349 -7.36 -4.11 23.89
CA ASN A 349 -6.48 -3.13 24.54
C ASN A 349 -5.46 -2.55 23.55
N ALA A 350 -5.21 -3.24 22.43
CA ALA A 350 -4.42 -2.72 21.33
C ALA A 350 -5.19 -1.68 20.50
N LEU A 351 -6.53 -1.74 20.48
CA LEU A 351 -7.38 -0.78 19.76
C LEU A 351 -7.61 0.47 20.61
N VAL A 352 -6.80 1.49 20.36
CA VAL A 352 -6.83 2.75 21.15
C VAL A 352 -8.06 3.57 20.84
N SER A 353 -8.41 3.70 19.57
CA SER A 353 -9.62 4.40 19.16
C SER A 353 -10.11 3.97 17.80
N VAL A 354 -11.38 4.24 17.56
CA VAL A 354 -12.02 4.21 16.25
C VAL A 354 -12.66 5.57 16.04
N SER A 355 -12.25 6.26 15.00
CA SER A 355 -12.65 7.64 14.73
C SER A 355 -13.27 7.77 13.34
N ASP A 356 -14.09 8.80 13.16
CA ASP A 356 -14.69 9.18 11.89
C ASP A 356 -14.08 10.51 11.44
N LEU A 357 -13.57 10.57 10.20
CA LEU A 357 -12.96 11.78 9.62
C LEU A 357 -14.00 12.83 9.19
N GLY A 358 -15.25 12.44 9.04
CA GLY A 358 -16.23 13.38 8.54
C GLY A 358 -17.68 12.87 8.62
N PRO A 359 -18.62 13.62 8.04
CA PRO A 359 -20.01 13.25 8.09
C PRO A 359 -20.28 11.90 7.43
N GLN A 360 -21.13 11.12 8.08
CA GLN A 360 -21.58 9.82 7.58
C GLN A 360 -22.09 9.91 6.13
N GLY A 361 -21.67 8.96 5.31
CA GLY A 361 -22.12 8.84 3.91
C GLY A 361 -21.52 9.87 2.95
N GLN A 362 -20.70 10.78 3.44
CA GLN A 362 -20.08 11.85 2.64
C GLN A 362 -18.56 11.74 2.55
N THR A 363 -17.93 11.10 3.52
CA THR A 363 -16.48 10.94 3.51
C THR A 363 -16.08 9.74 2.67
N TRP A 364 -15.23 9.99 1.69
CA TRP A 364 -14.61 8.95 0.89
C TRP A 364 -13.17 9.34 0.58
N THR A 365 -12.24 8.40 0.71
CA THR A 365 -10.81 8.64 0.46
C THR A 365 -10.07 7.36 0.10
N LEU A 366 -9.06 7.50 -0.76
CA LEU A 366 -8.01 6.49 -0.97
C LEU A 366 -6.66 6.96 -0.43
N SER A 367 -6.59 8.18 0.10
CA SER A 367 -5.35 8.79 0.55
C SER A 367 -4.95 8.26 1.92
N SER A 368 -3.66 8.00 2.08
CA SER A 368 -3.05 7.80 3.40
C SER A 368 -3.10 9.08 4.21
N LEU A 369 -3.07 8.94 5.52
CA LEU A 369 -2.85 10.10 6.40
C LEU A 369 -1.40 10.58 6.26
N SER A 370 -1.17 11.86 6.47
CA SER A 370 0.16 12.44 6.61
C SER A 370 0.33 13.02 8.00
N TYR A 371 1.55 13.01 8.52
CA TYR A 371 1.87 13.58 9.83
C TYR A 371 3.01 14.57 9.69
N SER A 372 2.82 15.78 10.19
CA SER A 372 3.83 16.84 10.24
C SER A 372 3.51 17.83 11.35
N ALA A 373 4.53 18.33 12.03
CA ALA A 373 4.40 19.37 13.05
C ALA A 373 3.30 19.07 14.10
N SER A 374 3.29 17.85 14.62
CA SER A 374 2.30 17.36 15.60
C SER A 374 0.84 17.34 15.12
N ARG A 375 0.63 17.38 13.80
CA ARG A 375 -0.69 17.34 13.17
C ARG A 375 -0.83 16.15 12.24
N LEU A 376 -2.04 15.61 12.18
CA LEU A 376 -2.44 14.63 11.17
C LEU A 376 -3.24 15.35 10.08
N TYR A 377 -2.96 15.02 8.84
CA TYR A 377 -3.67 15.53 7.68
C TYR A 377 -4.35 14.38 6.96
N ALA A 378 -5.62 14.57 6.65
CA ALA A 378 -6.42 13.63 5.90
C ALA A 378 -7.04 14.33 4.69
N ARG A 379 -6.82 13.81 3.48
CA ARG A 379 -7.50 14.26 2.29
C ARG A 379 -8.69 13.36 2.00
N THR A 380 -9.85 13.96 1.84
CA THR A 380 -11.07 13.30 1.34
C THR A 380 -11.41 13.81 -0.05
N LEU A 381 -12.50 13.33 -0.65
CA LEU A 381 -13.00 13.89 -1.92
C LEU A 381 -13.49 15.34 -1.78
N LYS A 382 -13.85 15.78 -0.59
CA LYS A 382 -14.46 17.09 -0.36
C LYS A 382 -13.55 18.06 0.37
N GLU A 383 -12.63 17.56 1.21
CA GLU A 383 -11.94 18.37 2.20
C GLU A 383 -10.48 17.91 2.40
N LEU A 384 -9.65 18.84 2.81
CA LEU A 384 -8.39 18.58 3.49
C LEU A 384 -8.61 18.87 4.98
N ILE A 385 -8.50 17.82 5.78
CA ILE A 385 -8.75 17.87 7.23
C ILE A 385 -7.42 17.92 7.95
N CYS A 386 -7.26 18.89 8.85
CA CYS A 386 -6.13 18.98 9.77
C CYS A 386 -6.63 18.64 11.18
N ILE A 387 -5.96 17.69 11.82
CA ILE A 387 -6.28 17.20 13.16
C ILE A 387 -5.08 17.47 14.05
N GLU A 388 -5.29 18.22 15.12
CA GLU A 388 -4.27 18.46 16.15
C GLU A 388 -4.85 18.18 17.54
N GLU A 389 -3.97 17.92 18.49
CA GLU A 389 -4.33 17.79 19.90
C GLU A 389 -4.71 19.17 20.43
N GLN A 390 -5.90 19.27 21.02
CA GLN A 390 -6.26 20.51 21.74
C GLN A 390 -5.37 20.59 22.98
N LYS A 391 -4.57 21.66 23.04
CA LYS A 391 -3.89 22.01 24.27
C LYS A 391 -4.96 22.37 25.30
N GLN A 392 -5.07 21.57 26.35
CA GLN A 392 -5.88 21.87 27.52
C GLN A 392 -5.30 23.06 28.28
#